data_cfcea32158a3c6df4a3d3c1c91932fe1
#
_entry.id   cfcea32158a3c6df4a3d3c1c91932fe1
#
_cell.length_a   1.000
_cell.length_b   1.000
_cell.length_c   1.000
_cell.angle_alpha   90.00
_cell.angle_beta   90.00
_cell.angle_gamma   90.00
#
_symmetry.space_group_name_H-M   'P 1'
#
loop_
_entity.id
_entity.type
_entity.pdbx_description
1 polymer ?
#
loop_
_entity_poly.entity_id
_entity_poly.type
_entity_poly.pdbx_seq_one_letter_code
_entity_poly.pdbx_strand_id
1 'polypeptide(L)'
;MKITDLRCAIIGANPVVRITTDAGIDGYGQVDSLRPSLKHNVLFYKDLIVGQDPTDVERVMQRIRRYGAFKPWGTAVSVIEVALWDIAGKAANLPVHKLLGGKVRDRVRVYNGQVRFPMKGWDPKHWAENMQKMKESPEGFTIIKQGISFHSQTPENVPDYFYGELHKGPWQRQTGVLTEKGMKYTIACVEAMKEVLGDEVGLALDCGPGWTVPDAIRFAKAIEPYNIMWCEDMITGDYTPYVLADVYREVTQATSTPVHTGEQIYLRQNFRELIEKKAVRILGPDPLDMGGIGELKWVAEYAELHGLLIAPHGVGAGLIGLAAEVQVAAALPNNFIAFEYATGSPEWWYDIVDGLPDPIVKKGFIDVWDAPGLGITINPRKARKYLNSWDKDFFS
;
A
#
# COMPACT_ATOMS: atom_id res chain seq x y z
N MET A 1 -8.54 -31.18 1.49
CA MET A 1 -9.44 -30.15 0.94
C MET A 1 -8.93 -29.76 -0.45
N LYS A 2 -9.84 -29.45 -1.37
CA LYS A 2 -9.43 -29.06 -2.74
C LYS A 2 -10.12 -27.78 -3.19
N ILE A 3 -9.41 -26.94 -3.91
CA ILE A 3 -9.99 -25.80 -4.61
C ILE A 3 -10.92 -26.33 -5.70
N THR A 4 -12.18 -25.94 -5.68
CA THR A 4 -13.19 -26.31 -6.68
C THR A 4 -13.37 -25.23 -7.73
N ASP A 5 -13.18 -23.95 -7.38
CA ASP A 5 -13.32 -22.85 -8.32
C ASP A 5 -12.49 -21.62 -7.90
N LEU A 6 -12.13 -20.79 -8.89
CA LEU A 6 -11.61 -19.44 -8.73
C LEU A 6 -12.53 -18.49 -9.48
N ARG A 7 -13.11 -17.54 -8.79
CA ARG A 7 -13.99 -16.51 -9.35
C ARG A 7 -13.44 -15.13 -9.09
N CYS A 8 -13.74 -14.22 -9.98
CA CYS A 8 -13.44 -12.81 -9.81
C CYS A 8 -14.60 -11.99 -10.35
N ALA A 9 -15.13 -11.09 -9.53
CA ALA A 9 -16.22 -10.19 -9.89
C ALA A 9 -15.81 -8.74 -9.65
N ILE A 10 -16.37 -7.81 -10.43
CA ILE A 10 -16.30 -6.40 -10.13
C ILE A 10 -17.43 -6.05 -9.17
N ILE A 11 -17.06 -5.69 -7.93
CA ILE A 11 -17.97 -5.20 -6.91
C ILE A 11 -17.67 -3.70 -6.73
N GLY A 12 -18.64 -2.86 -7.00
CA GLY A 12 -18.42 -1.42 -7.13
C GLY A 12 -17.43 -1.13 -8.25
N ALA A 13 -16.20 -0.77 -7.91
CA ALA A 13 -15.14 -0.51 -8.87
C ALA A 13 -13.96 -1.51 -8.77
N ASN A 14 -13.93 -2.36 -7.74
CA ASN A 14 -12.80 -3.23 -7.44
C ASN A 14 -13.06 -4.68 -7.87
N PRO A 15 -12.10 -5.36 -8.51
CA PRO A 15 -12.14 -6.81 -8.62
C PRO A 15 -12.03 -7.46 -7.24
N VAL A 16 -12.96 -8.35 -6.93
CA VAL A 16 -12.97 -9.18 -5.73
C VAL A 16 -12.81 -10.64 -6.14
N VAL A 17 -11.85 -11.31 -5.52
CA VAL A 17 -11.54 -12.72 -5.73
C VAL A 17 -12.28 -13.57 -4.71
N ARG A 18 -12.82 -14.71 -5.17
CA ARG A 18 -13.38 -15.77 -4.34
C ARG A 18 -12.80 -17.11 -4.78
N ILE A 19 -12.22 -17.82 -3.84
CA ILE A 19 -11.78 -19.22 -4.03
C ILE A 19 -12.76 -20.10 -3.23
N THR A 20 -13.36 -21.08 -3.90
CA THR A 20 -14.27 -22.05 -3.26
C THR A 20 -13.58 -23.40 -3.11
N THR A 21 -14.01 -24.19 -2.12
CA THR A 21 -13.46 -25.53 -1.84
C THR A 21 -14.54 -26.58 -1.72
N ASP A 22 -14.13 -27.85 -1.85
CA ASP A 22 -15.00 -29.03 -1.63
C ASP A 22 -15.41 -29.22 -0.15
N ALA A 23 -14.77 -28.48 0.76
CA ALA A 23 -15.12 -28.45 2.20
C ALA A 23 -16.13 -27.34 2.55
N GLY A 24 -16.60 -26.56 1.58
CA GLY A 24 -17.53 -25.44 1.82
C GLY A 24 -16.87 -24.23 2.50
N ILE A 25 -15.55 -24.15 2.51
CA ILE A 25 -14.78 -23.02 3.01
C ILE A 25 -14.40 -22.14 1.85
N ASP A 26 -14.77 -20.86 1.90
CA ASP A 26 -14.41 -19.87 0.90
C ASP A 26 -13.38 -18.89 1.44
N GLY A 27 -12.43 -18.47 0.58
CA GLY A 27 -11.49 -17.38 0.84
C GLY A 27 -11.69 -16.22 -0.10
N TYR A 28 -11.40 -15.04 0.38
CA TYR A 28 -11.58 -13.80 -0.35
C TYR A 28 -10.30 -12.97 -0.40
N GLY A 29 -10.11 -12.28 -1.53
CA GLY A 29 -9.10 -11.24 -1.75
C GLY A 29 -9.69 -10.10 -2.54
N GLN A 30 -9.08 -8.92 -2.46
CA GLN A 30 -9.55 -7.75 -3.19
C GLN A 30 -8.38 -7.06 -3.86
N VAL A 31 -8.54 -6.76 -5.15
CA VAL A 31 -7.52 -6.07 -5.95
C VAL A 31 -7.49 -4.61 -5.58
N ASP A 32 -6.29 -4.06 -5.50
CA ASP A 32 -6.05 -2.63 -5.39
C ASP A 32 -6.80 -1.88 -6.50
N SER A 33 -7.27 -0.74 -6.11
CA SER A 33 -8.13 0.23 -6.76
C SER A 33 -8.35 0.14 -8.27
N LEU A 34 -9.60 0.41 -8.66
CA LEU A 34 -10.04 0.92 -9.97
C LEU A 34 -9.42 0.24 -11.22
N ARG A 35 -8.98 -1.03 -11.10
CA ARG A 35 -8.37 -1.78 -12.20
C ARG A 35 -9.23 -2.97 -12.62
N PRO A 36 -10.42 -2.74 -13.20
CA PRO A 36 -11.32 -3.83 -13.59
C PRO A 36 -10.70 -4.79 -14.61
N SER A 37 -9.72 -4.35 -15.37
CA SER A 37 -8.93 -5.20 -16.29
C SER A 37 -8.22 -6.36 -15.60
N LEU A 38 -7.86 -6.24 -14.32
CA LEU A 38 -7.21 -7.31 -13.56
C LEU A 38 -8.11 -8.52 -13.29
N LYS A 39 -9.43 -8.39 -13.46
CA LYS A 39 -10.34 -9.55 -13.41
C LYS A 39 -9.89 -10.66 -14.35
N HIS A 40 -9.56 -10.35 -15.59
CA HIS A 40 -9.10 -11.33 -16.57
C HIS A 40 -7.76 -11.95 -16.17
N ASN A 41 -6.86 -11.15 -15.61
CA ASN A 41 -5.58 -11.66 -15.12
C ASN A 41 -5.77 -12.64 -13.96
N VAL A 42 -6.68 -12.35 -13.02
CA VAL A 42 -7.01 -13.29 -11.92
C VAL A 42 -7.54 -14.59 -12.48
N LEU A 43 -8.50 -14.54 -13.40
CA LEU A 43 -9.14 -15.74 -13.97
C LEU A 43 -8.18 -16.61 -14.80
N PHE A 44 -7.09 -16.03 -15.34
CA PHE A 44 -6.03 -16.79 -16.01
C PHE A 44 -5.43 -17.89 -15.12
N TYR A 45 -5.38 -17.68 -13.82
CA TYR A 45 -4.78 -18.63 -12.88
C TYR A 45 -5.69 -19.78 -12.49
N LYS A 46 -6.97 -19.78 -12.90
CA LYS A 46 -7.97 -20.78 -12.49
C LYS A 46 -7.51 -22.21 -12.74
N ASP A 47 -7.13 -22.52 -13.97
CA ASP A 47 -6.73 -23.88 -14.36
C ASP A 47 -5.41 -24.33 -13.70
N LEU A 48 -4.63 -23.40 -13.19
CA LEU A 48 -3.37 -23.69 -12.51
C LEU A 48 -3.56 -24.05 -11.03
N ILE A 49 -4.66 -23.59 -10.39
CA ILE A 49 -4.87 -23.75 -8.95
C ILE A 49 -6.04 -24.67 -8.60
N VAL A 50 -7.05 -24.83 -9.46
CA VAL A 50 -8.16 -25.75 -9.21
C VAL A 50 -7.64 -27.18 -9.01
N GLY A 51 -8.19 -27.88 -8.02
CA GLY A 51 -7.79 -29.23 -7.61
C GLY A 51 -6.60 -29.26 -6.64
N GLN A 52 -5.92 -28.12 -6.36
CA GLN A 52 -4.88 -28.06 -5.35
C GLN A 52 -5.48 -27.94 -3.95
N ASP A 53 -4.70 -28.27 -2.92
CA ASP A 53 -5.07 -28.00 -1.53
C ASP A 53 -4.78 -26.52 -1.20
N PRO A 54 -5.79 -25.71 -0.86
CA PRO A 54 -5.58 -24.29 -0.59
C PRO A 54 -4.85 -24.02 0.74
N THR A 55 -4.76 -25.00 1.64
CA THR A 55 -3.99 -24.87 2.90
C THR A 55 -2.50 -25.04 2.69
N ASP A 56 -2.08 -25.66 1.59
CA ASP A 56 -0.70 -25.67 1.12
C ASP A 56 -0.39 -24.37 0.35
N VAL A 57 -0.56 -23.22 0.99
CA VAL A 57 -0.49 -21.90 0.36
C VAL A 57 0.77 -21.78 -0.52
N GLU A 58 1.95 -22.06 0.03
CA GLU A 58 3.21 -21.91 -0.70
C GLU A 58 3.30 -22.84 -1.91
N ARG A 59 2.76 -24.06 -1.83
CA ARG A 59 2.71 -24.98 -2.97
C ARG A 59 1.87 -24.43 -4.12
N VAL A 60 0.72 -23.82 -3.82
CA VAL A 60 -0.13 -23.19 -4.83
C VAL A 60 0.60 -21.98 -5.43
N MET A 61 1.20 -21.15 -4.58
CA MET A 61 1.90 -19.94 -5.01
C MET A 61 3.13 -20.22 -5.88
N GLN A 62 3.87 -21.30 -5.64
CA GLN A 62 4.98 -21.72 -6.52
C GLN A 62 4.53 -21.99 -7.97
N ARG A 63 3.28 -22.36 -8.20
CA ARG A 63 2.74 -22.59 -9.55
C ARG A 63 2.44 -21.32 -10.31
N ILE A 64 2.06 -20.24 -9.61
CA ILE A 64 1.51 -19.03 -10.25
C ILE A 64 2.43 -17.80 -10.07
N ARG A 65 3.22 -17.73 -9.01
CA ARG A 65 3.97 -16.52 -8.61
C ARG A 65 4.85 -15.93 -9.72
N ARG A 66 5.54 -16.77 -10.48
CA ARG A 66 6.41 -16.33 -11.58
C ARG A 66 5.67 -15.67 -12.75
N TYR A 67 4.38 -15.86 -12.87
CA TYR A 67 3.58 -15.27 -13.96
C TYR A 67 3.14 -13.85 -13.64
N GLY A 68 3.28 -13.40 -12.41
CA GLY A 68 2.92 -12.05 -11.98
C GLY A 68 3.82 -10.95 -12.53
N ALA A 69 5.06 -11.27 -12.88
CA ALA A 69 6.09 -10.39 -13.45
C ALA A 69 6.36 -9.10 -12.67
N PHE A 70 5.40 -8.18 -12.54
CA PHE A 70 5.50 -6.91 -11.81
C PHE A 70 4.10 -6.31 -11.60
N LYS A 71 4.01 -5.21 -10.81
CA LYS A 71 2.78 -4.41 -10.69
C LYS A 71 2.35 -3.87 -12.08
N PRO A 72 1.07 -3.89 -12.50
CA PRO A 72 -0.08 -4.34 -11.73
C PRO A 72 -0.38 -5.84 -11.84
N TRP A 73 0.30 -6.61 -12.66
CA TRP A 73 -0.01 -8.03 -12.84
C TRP A 73 0.29 -8.87 -11.60
N GLY A 74 1.29 -8.46 -10.82
CA GLY A 74 1.59 -9.04 -9.51
C GLY A 74 0.42 -8.95 -8.54
N THR A 75 -0.40 -7.91 -8.64
CA THR A 75 -1.63 -7.74 -7.86
C THR A 75 -2.58 -8.92 -8.00
N ALA A 76 -2.79 -9.41 -9.23
CA ALA A 76 -3.69 -10.57 -9.46
C ALA A 76 -3.23 -11.83 -8.74
N VAL A 77 -1.92 -12.05 -8.69
CA VAL A 77 -1.30 -13.18 -7.97
C VAL A 77 -1.36 -12.98 -6.46
N SER A 78 -1.07 -11.76 -6.00
CA SER A 78 -1.04 -11.42 -4.57
C SER A 78 -2.38 -11.62 -3.90
N VAL A 79 -3.47 -11.18 -4.54
CA VAL A 79 -4.82 -11.31 -3.96
C VAL A 79 -5.35 -12.76 -3.97
N ILE A 80 -4.84 -13.61 -4.85
CA ILE A 80 -5.08 -15.06 -4.79
C ILE A 80 -4.42 -15.64 -3.53
N GLU A 81 -3.18 -15.23 -3.24
CA GLU A 81 -2.46 -15.65 -2.02
C GLU A 81 -3.21 -15.21 -0.75
N VAL A 82 -3.70 -13.98 -0.70
CA VAL A 82 -4.53 -13.48 0.40
C VAL A 82 -5.76 -14.37 0.63
N ALA A 83 -6.47 -14.75 -0.45
CA ALA A 83 -7.63 -15.65 -0.36
C ALA A 83 -7.25 -17.05 0.12
N LEU A 84 -6.07 -17.56 -0.23
CA LEU A 84 -5.57 -18.86 0.27
C LEU A 84 -5.25 -18.79 1.76
N TRP A 85 -4.65 -17.71 2.27
CA TRP A 85 -4.44 -17.52 3.70
C TRP A 85 -5.76 -17.43 4.46
N ASP A 86 -6.77 -16.78 3.90
CA ASP A 86 -8.12 -16.74 4.47
C ASP A 86 -8.69 -18.13 4.65
N ILE A 87 -8.60 -18.99 3.60
CA ILE A 87 -9.03 -20.41 3.67
C ILE A 87 -8.21 -21.17 4.71
N ALA A 88 -6.87 -21.04 4.69
CA ALA A 88 -6.00 -21.77 5.60
C ALA A 88 -6.32 -21.43 7.07
N GLY A 89 -6.54 -20.16 7.37
CA GLY A 89 -6.95 -19.71 8.71
C GLY A 89 -8.32 -20.23 9.11
N LYS A 90 -9.31 -20.15 8.23
CA LYS A 90 -10.66 -20.69 8.48
C LYS A 90 -10.65 -22.21 8.69
N ALA A 91 -9.88 -22.93 7.87
CA ALA A 91 -9.75 -24.40 7.98
C ALA A 91 -9.08 -24.83 9.30
N ALA A 92 -8.09 -24.06 9.75
CA ALA A 92 -7.42 -24.29 11.03
C ALA A 92 -8.19 -23.73 12.25
N ASN A 93 -9.27 -22.98 12.01
CA ASN A 93 -9.99 -22.20 13.04
C ASN A 93 -9.05 -21.22 13.79
N LEU A 94 -8.11 -20.59 13.06
CA LEU A 94 -7.14 -19.64 13.58
C LEU A 94 -7.10 -18.38 12.71
N PRO A 95 -6.84 -17.19 13.28
CA PRO A 95 -6.55 -16.00 12.50
C PRO A 95 -5.22 -16.16 11.75
N VAL A 96 -5.08 -15.44 10.62
CA VAL A 96 -3.88 -15.53 9.78
C VAL A 96 -2.61 -15.20 10.56
N HIS A 97 -2.61 -14.18 11.40
CA HIS A 97 -1.42 -13.85 12.22
C HIS A 97 -0.93 -15.04 13.08
N LYS A 98 -1.82 -15.95 13.52
CA LYS A 98 -1.41 -17.16 14.28
C LYS A 98 -0.66 -18.14 13.38
N LEU A 99 -1.07 -18.30 12.14
CA LEU A 99 -0.37 -19.13 11.16
C LEU A 99 1.01 -18.55 10.79
N LEU A 100 1.17 -17.22 10.93
CA LEU A 100 2.43 -16.51 10.69
C LEU A 100 3.38 -16.48 11.89
N GLY A 101 3.06 -17.17 12.99
CA GLY A 101 3.88 -17.23 14.20
C GLY A 101 3.29 -16.50 15.41
N GLY A 102 2.17 -15.83 15.26
CA GLY A 102 1.45 -15.13 16.33
C GLY A 102 1.66 -13.63 16.34
N LYS A 103 0.91 -12.96 17.22
CA LYS A 103 0.99 -11.49 17.37
C LYS A 103 2.29 -11.05 18.04
N VAL A 104 3.00 -10.13 17.40
CA VAL A 104 4.06 -9.32 18.00
C VAL A 104 3.46 -8.08 18.68
N ARG A 105 2.28 -7.64 18.20
CA ARG A 105 1.54 -6.48 18.72
C ARG A 105 0.04 -6.70 18.71
N ASP A 106 -0.65 -6.17 19.73
CA ASP A 106 -2.12 -6.27 19.87
C ASP A 106 -2.87 -5.19 19.07
N ARG A 107 -2.18 -4.16 18.63
CA ARG A 107 -2.71 -3.11 17.77
C ARG A 107 -1.67 -2.69 16.75
N VAL A 108 -2.12 -2.41 15.55
CA VAL A 108 -1.28 -2.00 14.42
C VAL A 108 -1.39 -0.50 14.23
N ARG A 109 -0.25 0.19 14.19
CA ARG A 109 -0.22 1.61 13.84
C ARG A 109 -0.50 1.76 12.35
N VAL A 110 -1.30 2.79 12.02
CA VAL A 110 -1.57 3.19 10.64
C VAL A 110 -1.23 4.65 10.44
N TYR A 111 -0.88 5.00 9.20
CA TYR A 111 -0.67 6.39 8.81
C TYR A 111 -1.70 6.82 7.76
N ASN A 112 -2.04 8.12 7.79
CA ASN A 112 -2.90 8.69 6.76
C ASN A 112 -2.12 8.81 5.44
N GLY A 113 -2.52 8.07 4.44
CA GLY A 113 -1.98 8.18 3.08
C GLY A 113 -2.94 8.82 2.08
N GLN A 114 -4.23 8.90 2.41
CA GLN A 114 -5.27 9.27 1.42
C GLN A 114 -6.28 10.33 1.84
N VAL A 115 -6.38 10.70 3.11
CA VAL A 115 -7.26 11.82 3.45
C VAL A 115 -6.71 13.07 2.77
N ARG A 116 -7.47 13.57 1.84
CA ARG A 116 -7.16 14.76 1.07
C ARG A 116 -8.37 15.68 1.10
N PHE A 117 -8.13 16.96 1.28
CA PHE A 117 -9.15 17.98 1.17
C PHE A 117 -8.89 18.83 -0.07
N PRO A 118 -9.93 19.35 -0.73
CA PRO A 118 -9.72 20.24 -1.86
C PRO A 118 -8.83 21.42 -1.48
N MET A 119 -7.77 21.63 -2.25
CA MET A 119 -6.89 22.77 -2.07
C MET A 119 -7.59 24.06 -2.50
N LYS A 120 -7.56 25.08 -1.64
CA LYS A 120 -8.10 26.41 -1.96
C LYS A 120 -7.14 27.28 -2.77
N GLY A 121 -5.89 26.90 -2.80
CA GLY A 121 -4.80 27.55 -3.50
C GLY A 121 -3.51 26.74 -3.35
N TRP A 122 -2.41 27.25 -3.91
CA TRP A 122 -1.13 26.52 -3.97
C TRP A 122 0.00 27.21 -3.20
N ASP A 123 -0.27 28.29 -2.47
CA ASP A 123 0.72 28.87 -1.56
C ASP A 123 1.00 27.95 -0.37
N PRO A 124 2.18 28.01 0.27
CA PRO A 124 2.53 27.18 1.43
C PRO A 124 1.47 27.18 2.55
N LYS A 125 0.79 28.32 2.78
CA LYS A 125 -0.31 28.41 3.75
C LYS A 125 -1.48 27.45 3.47
N HIS A 126 -1.79 27.18 2.20
CA HIS A 126 -2.88 26.27 1.85
C HIS A 126 -2.52 24.81 2.12
N TRP A 127 -1.23 24.47 2.01
CA TRP A 127 -0.71 23.19 2.45
C TRP A 127 -0.82 23.05 3.97
N ALA A 128 -0.46 24.10 4.73
CA ALA A 128 -0.64 24.13 6.18
C ALA A 128 -2.12 24.00 6.59
N GLU A 129 -3.03 24.75 5.95
CA GLU A 129 -4.48 24.63 6.20
C GLU A 129 -5.01 23.23 5.94
N ASN A 130 -4.52 22.57 4.88
CA ASN A 130 -4.91 21.21 4.56
C ASN A 130 -4.37 20.21 5.58
N MET A 131 -3.11 20.40 5.99
CA MET A 131 -2.46 19.60 7.02
C MET A 131 -3.16 19.71 8.37
N GLN A 132 -3.64 20.92 8.76
CA GLN A 132 -4.43 21.11 9.98
C GLN A 132 -5.71 20.25 9.97
N LYS A 133 -6.42 20.22 8.85
CA LYS A 133 -7.62 19.38 8.71
C LYS A 133 -7.30 17.89 8.81
N MET A 134 -6.17 17.45 8.27
CA MET A 134 -5.73 16.05 8.38
C MET A 134 -5.34 15.70 9.82
N LYS A 135 -4.67 16.62 10.54
CA LYS A 135 -4.32 16.48 11.95
C LYS A 135 -5.57 16.35 12.84
N GLU A 136 -6.63 17.06 12.50
CA GLU A 136 -7.92 17.07 13.22
C GLU A 136 -8.85 15.93 12.82
N SER A 137 -8.43 15.02 11.96
CA SER A 137 -9.27 13.90 11.54
C SER A 137 -9.63 12.99 12.72
N PRO A 138 -10.84 12.41 12.74
CA PRO A 138 -11.34 11.62 13.88
C PRO A 138 -10.51 10.37 14.15
N GLU A 139 -9.79 9.86 13.17
CA GLU A 139 -8.90 8.70 13.28
C GLU A 139 -7.69 8.98 14.19
N GLY A 140 -7.31 10.25 14.37
CA GLY A 140 -6.22 10.69 15.24
C GLY A 140 -4.87 10.14 14.84
N PHE A 141 -4.52 10.26 13.55
CA PHE A 141 -3.24 9.79 13.01
C PHE A 141 -2.05 10.48 13.66
N THR A 142 -1.02 9.71 13.97
CA THR A 142 0.26 10.20 14.48
C THR A 142 1.34 10.29 13.40
N ILE A 143 1.02 9.86 12.19
CA ILE A 143 1.85 10.00 10.98
C ILE A 143 0.89 10.36 9.84
N ILE A 144 1.25 11.40 9.08
CA ILE A 144 0.52 11.84 7.90
C ILE A 144 1.48 11.86 6.72
N LYS A 145 1.11 11.16 5.63
CA LYS A 145 1.82 11.19 4.35
C LYS A 145 1.14 12.19 3.42
N GLN A 146 1.91 13.09 2.84
CA GLN A 146 1.43 14.10 1.91
C GLN A 146 2.15 13.99 0.57
N GLY A 147 1.36 13.84 -0.50
CA GLY A 147 1.90 13.94 -1.86
C GLY A 147 2.37 15.35 -2.18
N ILE A 148 3.59 15.50 -2.67
CA ILE A 148 4.21 16.79 -3.01
C ILE A 148 4.86 16.75 -4.39
N SER A 149 5.24 17.91 -4.90
CA SER A 149 6.01 18.02 -6.15
C SER A 149 5.35 17.25 -7.29
N PHE A 150 6.09 16.36 -7.94
CA PHE A 150 5.60 15.56 -9.07
C PHE A 150 4.52 14.53 -8.66
N HIS A 151 4.37 14.23 -7.38
CA HIS A 151 3.25 13.42 -6.87
C HIS A 151 2.00 14.25 -6.52
N SER A 152 1.93 15.47 -6.95
CA SER A 152 0.80 16.37 -6.74
C SER A 152 0.54 17.19 -7.99
N GLN A 153 -0.47 18.04 -7.95
CA GLN A 153 -0.75 19.00 -9.04
C GLN A 153 0.10 20.27 -8.93
N THR A 154 1.21 20.24 -8.18
CA THR A 154 2.10 21.39 -8.04
C THR A 154 2.65 21.87 -9.38
N PRO A 155 3.18 20.99 -10.27
CA PRO A 155 3.71 21.43 -11.54
C PRO A 155 2.71 22.19 -12.42
N GLU A 156 1.41 21.82 -12.34
CA GLU A 156 0.35 22.45 -13.13
C GLU A 156 -0.10 23.79 -12.57
N ASN A 157 0.09 24.02 -11.26
CA ASN A 157 -0.48 25.16 -10.55
C ASN A 157 0.56 26.18 -10.09
N VAL A 158 1.85 25.83 -10.12
CA VAL A 158 2.96 26.71 -9.73
C VAL A 158 3.77 27.08 -10.97
N PRO A 159 3.70 28.32 -11.46
CA PRO A 159 4.45 28.76 -12.64
C PRO A 159 5.96 28.60 -12.47
N ASP A 160 6.64 28.17 -13.51
CA ASP A 160 8.09 27.97 -13.54
C ASP A 160 8.60 27.00 -12.48
N TYR A 161 7.81 25.96 -12.19
CA TYR A 161 8.14 24.96 -11.17
C TYR A 161 9.34 24.10 -11.57
N PHE A 162 9.43 23.70 -12.83
CA PHE A 162 10.51 22.86 -13.35
C PHE A 162 10.90 23.30 -14.79
N TYR A 163 12.08 22.89 -15.23
CA TYR A 163 12.55 23.10 -16.60
C TYR A 163 11.95 22.01 -17.51
N GLY A 164 10.86 22.32 -18.17
CA GLY A 164 10.17 21.38 -19.04
C GLY A 164 8.78 21.87 -19.43
N GLU A 165 8.16 21.13 -20.33
CA GLU A 165 6.79 21.40 -20.76
C GLU A 165 5.81 20.52 -19.96
N LEU A 166 4.65 21.10 -19.64
CA LEU A 166 3.58 20.37 -18.97
C LEU A 166 2.92 19.40 -19.94
N HIS A 167 2.98 18.13 -19.62
CA HIS A 167 2.20 17.11 -20.32
C HIS A 167 0.77 17.08 -19.77
N LYS A 168 -0.20 17.18 -20.66
CA LYS A 168 -1.63 17.13 -20.32
C LYS A 168 -2.21 15.79 -20.76
N GLY A 169 -2.81 15.08 -19.82
CA GLY A 169 -3.49 13.81 -20.10
C GLY A 169 -3.80 13.04 -18.83
N PRO A 170 -4.75 12.10 -18.88
CA PRO A 170 -5.02 11.23 -17.75
C PRO A 170 -3.77 10.37 -17.46
N TRP A 171 -3.45 10.25 -16.19
CA TRP A 171 -2.34 9.41 -15.69
C TRP A 171 -0.92 9.87 -16.08
N GLN A 172 -0.76 11.05 -16.66
CA GLN A 172 0.57 11.59 -16.94
C GLN A 172 1.11 12.31 -15.72
N ARG A 173 2.22 11.79 -15.19
CA ARG A 173 3.00 12.48 -14.18
C ARG A 173 4.09 13.30 -14.84
N GLN A 174 4.34 14.49 -14.28
CA GLN A 174 5.42 15.34 -14.71
C GLN A 174 6.75 14.80 -14.18
N THR A 175 7.81 15.00 -14.95
CA THR A 175 9.18 14.67 -14.55
C THR A 175 10.12 15.75 -15.07
N GLY A 176 11.19 16.04 -14.36
CA GLY A 176 12.17 17.00 -14.85
C GLY A 176 13.05 17.61 -13.76
N VAL A 177 13.87 18.55 -14.19
CA VAL A 177 14.75 19.31 -13.30
C VAL A 177 13.98 20.46 -12.68
N LEU A 178 14.01 20.56 -11.38
CA LEU A 178 13.36 21.66 -10.67
C LEU A 178 14.09 22.98 -10.93
N THR A 179 13.32 24.04 -11.11
CA THR A 179 13.91 25.40 -11.05
C THR A 179 14.29 25.76 -9.63
N GLU A 180 15.10 26.77 -9.45
CA GLU A 180 15.42 27.32 -8.13
C GLU A 180 14.15 27.79 -7.41
N LYS A 181 13.19 28.35 -8.15
CA LYS A 181 11.88 28.77 -7.65
C LYS A 181 11.05 27.56 -7.18
N GLY A 182 10.99 26.48 -7.99
CA GLY A 182 10.28 25.27 -7.64
C GLY A 182 10.87 24.58 -6.40
N MET A 183 12.20 24.53 -6.31
CA MET A 183 12.87 23.96 -5.14
C MET A 183 12.55 24.75 -3.87
N LYS A 184 12.69 26.08 -3.89
CA LYS A 184 12.36 26.93 -2.74
C LYS A 184 10.89 26.85 -2.33
N TYR A 185 9.99 26.79 -3.32
CA TYR A 185 8.57 26.62 -3.07
C TYR A 185 8.30 25.29 -2.35
N THR A 186 8.87 24.17 -2.82
CA THR A 186 8.63 22.85 -2.23
C THR A 186 9.14 22.80 -0.77
N ILE A 187 10.32 23.37 -0.50
CA ILE A 187 10.86 23.46 0.86
C ILE A 187 9.94 24.29 1.76
N ALA A 188 9.45 25.45 1.29
CA ALA A 188 8.52 26.29 2.06
C ALA A 188 7.19 25.57 2.36
N CYS A 189 6.71 24.72 1.47
CA CYS A 189 5.52 23.90 1.75
C CYS A 189 5.78 22.87 2.86
N VAL A 190 6.96 22.23 2.87
CA VAL A 190 7.34 21.29 3.94
C VAL A 190 7.44 22.01 5.28
N GLU A 191 8.08 23.18 5.32
CA GLU A 191 8.17 24.02 6.52
C GLU A 191 6.79 24.36 7.08
N ALA A 192 5.90 24.90 6.24
CA ALA A 192 4.54 25.27 6.64
C ALA A 192 3.72 24.07 7.16
N MET A 193 3.86 22.89 6.56
CA MET A 193 3.21 21.68 7.03
C MET A 193 3.77 21.24 8.40
N LYS A 194 5.09 21.30 8.59
CA LYS A 194 5.72 20.90 9.85
C LYS A 194 5.39 21.86 10.99
N GLU A 195 5.27 23.16 10.74
CA GLU A 195 4.80 24.12 11.76
C GLU A 195 3.44 23.73 12.33
N VAL A 196 2.51 23.26 11.49
CA VAL A 196 1.18 22.78 11.92
C VAL A 196 1.25 21.48 12.70
N LEU A 197 2.06 20.53 12.25
CA LEU A 197 2.16 19.21 12.86
C LEU A 197 2.91 19.22 14.19
N GLY A 198 3.90 20.09 14.32
CA GLY A 198 4.79 20.14 15.48
C GLY A 198 5.59 18.85 15.66
N ASP A 199 5.83 18.48 16.92
CA ASP A 199 6.55 17.26 17.28
C ASP A 199 5.61 16.07 17.55
N GLU A 200 4.30 16.30 17.57
CA GLU A 200 3.29 15.31 17.92
C GLU A 200 2.94 14.37 16.75
N VAL A 201 3.01 14.88 15.52
CA VAL A 201 2.62 14.15 14.31
C VAL A 201 3.77 14.12 13.31
N GLY A 202 4.22 12.93 12.94
CA GLY A 202 5.24 12.74 11.92
C GLY A 202 4.73 13.11 10.52
N LEU A 203 5.56 13.80 9.74
CA LEU A 203 5.29 14.10 8.33
C LEU A 203 6.08 13.15 7.44
N ALA A 204 5.40 12.40 6.58
CA ALA A 204 5.97 11.67 5.47
C ALA A 204 5.63 12.36 4.16
N LEU A 205 6.53 12.29 3.19
CA LEU A 205 6.36 12.93 1.89
C LEU A 205 6.34 11.89 0.79
N ASP A 206 5.25 11.83 0.04
CA ASP A 206 5.19 11.08 -1.20
C ASP A 206 5.62 12.01 -2.33
N CYS A 207 6.82 11.78 -2.83
CA CYS A 207 7.51 12.68 -3.74
C CYS A 207 7.36 12.27 -5.20
N GLY A 208 7.11 11.02 -5.40
CA GLY A 208 7.46 10.41 -6.65
C GLY A 208 6.46 10.08 -7.70
N PRO A 209 7.01 9.47 -8.74
CA PRO A 209 8.38 9.61 -9.22
C PRO A 209 8.57 10.89 -10.03
N GLY A 210 9.79 11.19 -10.45
CA GLY A 210 10.01 12.30 -11.39
C GLY A 210 11.20 13.21 -11.09
N TRP A 211 11.83 13.02 -9.94
CA TRP A 211 12.98 13.78 -9.51
C TRP A 211 14.27 13.32 -10.21
N THR A 212 15.14 14.26 -10.53
CA THR A 212 16.52 13.92 -10.84
C THR A 212 17.28 13.59 -9.54
N VAL A 213 18.30 12.76 -9.61
CA VAL A 213 19.12 12.42 -8.43
C VAL A 213 19.73 13.67 -7.77
N PRO A 214 20.30 14.63 -8.52
CA PRO A 214 20.80 15.88 -7.92
C PRO A 214 19.72 16.68 -7.18
N ASP A 215 18.51 16.80 -7.73
CA ASP A 215 17.43 17.54 -7.09
C ASP A 215 16.90 16.79 -5.87
N ALA A 216 16.80 15.47 -5.94
CA ALA A 216 16.42 14.63 -4.80
C ALA A 216 17.39 14.82 -3.61
N ILE A 217 18.69 14.82 -3.89
CA ILE A 217 19.73 15.06 -2.88
C ILE A 217 19.63 16.48 -2.32
N ARG A 218 19.49 17.48 -3.18
CA ARG A 218 19.37 18.89 -2.74
C ARG A 218 18.16 19.09 -1.85
N PHE A 219 17.02 18.56 -2.25
CA PHE A 219 15.78 18.66 -1.50
C PHE A 219 15.88 17.92 -0.15
N ALA A 220 16.28 16.63 -0.17
CA ALA A 220 16.38 15.84 1.05
C ALA A 220 17.32 16.44 2.09
N LYS A 221 18.45 17.05 1.66
CA LYS A 221 19.33 17.80 2.54
C LYS A 221 18.70 19.08 3.10
N ALA A 222 17.98 19.82 2.26
CA ALA A 222 17.37 21.09 2.66
C ALA A 222 16.28 20.91 3.72
N ILE A 223 15.62 19.74 3.74
CA ILE A 223 14.55 19.45 4.69
C ILE A 223 15.01 18.67 5.94
N GLU A 224 16.29 18.35 6.08
CA GLU A 224 16.84 17.70 7.28
C GLU A 224 16.44 18.40 8.60
N PRO A 225 16.44 19.76 8.70
CA PRO A 225 16.04 20.44 9.93
C PRO A 225 14.59 20.18 10.36
N TYR A 226 13.73 19.78 9.45
CA TYR A 226 12.31 19.53 9.73
C TYR A 226 12.02 18.12 10.24
N ASN A 227 13.01 17.24 10.29
CA ASN A 227 12.91 15.88 10.83
C ASN A 227 11.74 15.07 10.21
N ILE A 228 11.74 14.98 8.88
CA ILE A 228 10.72 14.29 8.11
C ILE A 228 10.83 12.77 8.30
N MET A 229 9.69 12.07 8.41
CA MET A 229 9.64 10.62 8.58
C MET A 229 10.30 9.87 7.42
N TRP A 230 9.97 10.27 6.17
CA TRP A 230 10.61 9.76 4.95
C TRP A 230 10.22 10.59 3.71
N CYS A 231 11.05 10.47 2.68
CA CYS A 231 10.74 10.84 1.30
C CYS A 231 10.52 9.58 0.47
N GLU A 232 9.31 9.41 -0.04
CA GLU A 232 8.87 8.21 -0.77
C GLU A 232 8.99 8.40 -2.27
N ASP A 233 9.48 7.37 -2.95
CA ASP A 233 9.47 7.19 -4.41
C ASP A 233 9.99 8.37 -5.24
N MET A 234 11.03 9.06 -4.77
CA MET A 234 11.58 10.22 -5.46
C MET A 234 12.05 9.89 -6.89
N ILE A 235 12.66 8.71 -7.08
CA ILE A 235 13.31 8.33 -8.33
C ILE A 235 12.43 7.41 -9.17
N THR A 236 11.90 6.36 -8.54
CA THR A 236 11.00 5.39 -9.16
C THR A 236 9.73 5.28 -8.34
N GLY A 237 8.67 4.92 -8.95
CA GLY A 237 7.37 4.75 -8.31
C GLY A 237 6.49 3.84 -9.17
N ASP A 238 5.21 4.07 -9.16
CA ASP A 238 4.19 3.30 -9.84
C ASP A 238 4.62 2.75 -11.21
N TYR A 239 4.38 1.46 -11.41
CA TYR A 239 4.61 0.76 -12.69
C TYR A 239 6.06 0.68 -13.16
N THR A 240 7.02 0.95 -12.30
CA THR A 240 8.45 0.78 -12.61
C THR A 240 8.88 -0.63 -12.21
N PRO A 241 9.21 -1.52 -13.17
CA PRO A 241 9.56 -2.90 -12.86
C PRO A 241 11.00 -3.07 -12.34
N TYR A 242 11.78 -2.00 -12.30
CA TYR A 242 13.19 -2.06 -11.97
C TYR A 242 13.46 -1.68 -10.52
N VAL A 243 14.44 -2.37 -9.94
CA VAL A 243 15.05 -1.97 -8.69
C VAL A 243 16.30 -1.14 -9.03
N LEU A 244 16.26 0.16 -8.74
CA LEU A 244 17.40 1.06 -8.94
C LEU A 244 18.19 1.25 -7.64
N ALA A 245 18.66 0.15 -7.06
CA ALA A 245 19.28 0.13 -5.73
C ALA A 245 20.50 1.06 -5.64
N ASP A 246 21.38 1.10 -6.63
CA ASP A 246 22.56 1.96 -6.58
C ASP A 246 22.20 3.43 -6.69
N VAL A 247 21.17 3.77 -7.47
CA VAL A 247 20.67 5.14 -7.62
C VAL A 247 20.00 5.63 -6.32
N TYR A 248 19.16 4.80 -5.69
CA TYR A 248 18.59 5.11 -4.38
C TYR A 248 19.66 5.25 -3.30
N ARG A 249 20.68 4.39 -3.34
CA ARG A 249 21.81 4.43 -2.40
C ARG A 249 22.57 5.75 -2.46
N GLU A 250 22.76 6.32 -3.66
CA GLU A 250 23.38 7.63 -3.84
C GLU A 250 22.61 8.72 -3.08
N VAL A 251 21.27 8.74 -3.21
CA VAL A 251 20.43 9.69 -2.46
C VAL A 251 20.50 9.43 -0.96
N THR A 252 20.31 8.18 -0.54
CA THR A 252 20.30 7.78 0.88
C THR A 252 21.60 8.09 1.61
N GLN A 253 22.74 7.95 0.94
CA GLN A 253 24.05 8.25 1.53
C GLN A 253 24.33 9.75 1.63
N ALA A 254 23.66 10.56 0.85
CA ALA A 254 23.89 11.99 0.78
C ALA A 254 23.12 12.79 1.85
N THR A 255 22.13 12.19 2.53
CA THR A 255 21.25 12.89 3.48
C THR A 255 20.95 12.07 4.72
N SER A 256 20.58 12.75 5.82
CA SER A 256 20.00 12.11 7.02
C SER A 256 18.49 11.91 6.91
N THR A 257 17.78 12.59 5.99
CA THR A 257 16.35 12.38 5.73
C THR A 257 16.14 10.95 5.22
N PRO A 258 15.29 10.14 5.86
CA PRO A 258 15.07 8.77 5.42
C PRO A 258 14.44 8.71 4.02
N VAL A 259 14.98 7.83 3.19
CA VAL A 259 14.41 7.51 1.86
C VAL A 259 13.60 6.24 1.95
N HIS A 260 12.45 6.23 1.30
CA HIS A 260 11.47 5.16 1.28
C HIS A 260 11.14 4.77 -0.17
N THR A 261 10.94 3.48 -0.45
CA THR A 261 10.41 2.95 -1.71
C THR A 261 9.96 1.51 -1.55
N GLY A 262 9.19 0.99 -2.51
CA GLY A 262 8.90 -0.43 -2.57
C GLY A 262 7.50 -0.83 -3.02
N GLU A 263 6.54 0.07 -3.11
CA GLU A 263 5.15 -0.24 -3.46
C GLU A 263 4.98 -0.91 -4.83
N GLN A 264 5.88 -0.62 -5.78
CA GLN A 264 5.85 -1.15 -7.14
C GLN A 264 6.61 -2.46 -7.31
N ILE A 265 7.36 -2.91 -6.29
CA ILE A 265 8.28 -4.04 -6.39
C ILE A 265 7.52 -5.35 -6.16
N TYR A 266 7.66 -6.28 -7.10
CA TYR A 266 7.06 -7.59 -7.04
C TYR A 266 8.08 -8.66 -6.65
N LEU A 267 7.77 -9.47 -5.64
CA LEU A 267 8.52 -10.58 -5.05
C LEU A 267 9.78 -10.17 -4.27
N ARG A 268 10.04 -10.96 -3.21
CA ARG A 268 11.18 -10.81 -2.28
C ARG A 268 12.55 -10.71 -2.96
N GLN A 269 12.72 -11.40 -4.08
CA GLN A 269 13.99 -11.39 -4.82
C GLN A 269 14.39 -10.00 -5.28
N ASN A 270 13.38 -9.17 -5.63
CA ASN A 270 13.62 -7.82 -6.13
C ASN A 270 13.85 -6.79 -5.03
N PHE A 271 13.54 -7.13 -3.76
CA PHE A 271 13.90 -6.32 -2.60
C PHE A 271 15.34 -6.54 -2.14
N ARG A 272 15.97 -7.67 -2.53
CA ARG A 272 17.26 -8.08 -2.01
C ARG A 272 18.34 -7.00 -2.15
N GLU A 273 18.49 -6.43 -3.32
CA GLU A 273 19.53 -5.40 -3.53
C GLU A 273 19.27 -4.12 -2.73
N LEU A 274 18.02 -3.69 -2.60
CA LEU A 274 17.66 -2.53 -1.76
C LEU A 274 18.07 -2.77 -0.30
N ILE A 275 17.85 -3.99 0.19
CA ILE A 275 18.15 -4.38 1.58
C ILE A 275 19.68 -4.53 1.79
N GLU A 276 20.34 -5.38 1.01
CA GLU A 276 21.76 -5.71 1.18
C GLU A 276 22.68 -4.50 0.98
N LYS A 277 22.35 -3.64 0.00
CA LYS A 277 23.09 -2.40 -0.27
C LYS A 277 22.70 -1.24 0.66
N LYS A 278 21.67 -1.42 1.52
CA LYS A 278 21.09 -0.34 2.34
C LYS A 278 20.74 0.88 1.48
N ALA A 279 20.13 0.60 0.33
CA ALA A 279 19.82 1.61 -0.68
C ALA A 279 18.73 2.59 -0.24
N VAL A 280 17.89 2.17 0.70
CA VAL A 280 16.90 3.00 1.39
C VAL A 280 16.98 2.77 2.89
N ARG A 281 16.31 3.59 3.69
CA ARG A 281 16.19 3.39 5.14
C ARG A 281 14.90 2.68 5.52
N ILE A 282 13.87 2.85 4.72
CA ILE A 282 12.53 2.31 4.95
C ILE A 282 12.05 1.65 3.65
N LEU A 283 11.49 0.46 3.78
CA LEU A 283 10.84 -0.24 2.67
C LEU A 283 9.32 -0.14 2.82
N GLY A 284 8.63 0.11 1.72
CA GLY A 284 7.19 0.23 1.61
C GLY A 284 6.53 -0.82 0.72
N PRO A 285 6.78 -2.13 0.92
CA PRO A 285 6.12 -3.15 0.13
C PRO A 285 4.61 -3.15 0.35
N ASP A 286 3.83 -3.45 -0.70
CA ASP A 286 2.39 -3.65 -0.58
C ASP A 286 2.06 -5.14 -0.66
N PRO A 287 1.46 -5.78 0.36
CA PRO A 287 1.16 -7.21 0.33
C PRO A 287 0.19 -7.60 -0.78
N LEU A 288 -0.60 -6.65 -1.27
CA LEU A 288 -1.56 -6.89 -2.36
C LEU A 288 -0.95 -6.73 -3.75
N ASP A 289 0.28 -6.20 -3.83
CA ASP A 289 1.01 -6.02 -5.08
C ASP A 289 2.29 -6.85 -5.16
N MET A 290 2.95 -7.12 -4.04
CA MET A 290 4.28 -7.73 -4.01
C MET A 290 4.33 -9.27 -4.04
N GLY A 291 3.19 -9.94 -4.11
CA GLY A 291 3.13 -11.42 -4.10
C GLY A 291 2.45 -12.03 -2.88
N GLY A 292 1.92 -11.20 -1.97
CA GLY A 292 1.08 -11.62 -0.85
C GLY A 292 1.68 -11.42 0.54
N ILE A 293 0.96 -11.90 1.52
CA ILE A 293 1.26 -11.85 2.97
C ILE A 293 2.60 -12.52 3.29
N GLY A 294 2.85 -13.70 2.71
CA GLY A 294 4.09 -14.47 2.94
C GLY A 294 5.32 -13.76 2.40
N GLU A 295 5.21 -13.06 1.27
CA GLU A 295 6.30 -12.27 0.70
C GLU A 295 6.62 -11.06 1.59
N LEU A 296 5.59 -10.32 2.07
CA LEU A 296 5.77 -9.18 2.95
C LEU A 296 6.47 -9.59 4.26
N LYS A 297 6.02 -10.68 4.87
CA LYS A 297 6.62 -11.17 6.11
C LYS A 297 8.10 -11.49 5.92
N TRP A 298 8.45 -12.18 4.85
CA TRP A 298 9.85 -12.49 4.55
C TRP A 298 10.69 -11.23 4.33
N VAL A 299 10.18 -10.25 3.57
CA VAL A 299 10.90 -8.98 3.32
C VAL A 299 11.13 -8.22 4.62
N ALA A 300 10.12 -8.17 5.51
CA ALA A 300 10.24 -7.49 6.80
C ALA A 300 11.30 -8.14 7.71
N GLU A 301 11.32 -9.48 7.79
CA GLU A 301 12.31 -10.22 8.58
C GLU A 301 13.72 -10.05 8.02
N TYR A 302 13.87 -10.10 6.70
CA TYR A 302 15.18 -9.91 6.07
C TYR A 302 15.68 -8.47 6.20
N ALA A 303 14.78 -7.49 6.09
CA ALA A 303 15.10 -6.09 6.33
C ALA A 303 15.55 -5.81 7.77
N GLU A 304 14.93 -6.47 8.77
CA GLU A 304 15.31 -6.35 10.18
C GLU A 304 16.77 -6.75 10.40
N LEU A 305 17.22 -7.88 9.82
CA LEU A 305 18.61 -8.35 9.92
C LEU A 305 19.62 -7.33 9.37
N HIS A 306 19.19 -6.47 8.46
CA HIS A 306 20.01 -5.42 7.85
C HIS A 306 19.84 -4.04 8.50
N GLY A 307 18.95 -3.93 9.52
CA GLY A 307 18.66 -2.69 10.23
C GLY A 307 17.84 -1.69 9.43
N LEU A 308 16.99 -2.18 8.50
CA LEU A 308 16.04 -1.37 7.76
C LEU A 308 14.64 -1.45 8.40
N LEU A 309 13.88 -0.36 8.25
CA LEU A 309 12.52 -0.26 8.73
C LEU A 309 11.50 -0.65 7.63
N ILE A 310 10.29 -0.94 8.06
CA ILE A 310 9.17 -1.29 7.18
C ILE A 310 8.00 -0.33 7.47
N ALA A 311 7.51 0.31 6.41
CA ALA A 311 6.27 1.10 6.41
C ALA A 311 5.45 0.75 5.15
N PRO A 312 4.68 -0.35 5.17
CA PRO A 312 3.96 -0.83 4.00
C PRO A 312 3.02 0.20 3.38
N HIS A 313 3.01 0.22 2.06
CA HIS A 313 1.94 0.82 1.27
C HIS A 313 0.66 0.01 1.43
N GLY A 314 -0.51 0.64 1.33
CA GLY A 314 -1.77 -0.04 1.53
C GLY A 314 -2.97 0.80 1.10
N VAL A 315 -3.07 1.12 -0.18
CA VAL A 315 -4.07 2.05 -0.69
C VAL A 315 -5.01 1.38 -1.67
N GLY A 316 -6.32 1.66 -1.55
CA GLY A 316 -7.31 1.32 -2.56
C GLY A 316 -7.78 -0.14 -2.59
N ALA A 317 -7.26 -0.99 -1.73
CA ALA A 317 -7.55 -2.42 -1.71
C ALA A 317 -8.87 -2.81 -1.02
N GLY A 318 -9.64 -1.85 -0.54
CA GLY A 318 -10.86 -2.09 0.21
C GLY A 318 -10.65 -2.75 1.56
N LEU A 319 -11.74 -3.14 2.21
CA LEU A 319 -11.66 -3.65 3.58
C LEU A 319 -11.21 -5.12 3.66
N ILE A 320 -11.25 -5.87 2.57
CA ILE A 320 -10.66 -7.22 2.52
C ILE A 320 -9.13 -7.10 2.52
N GLY A 321 -8.59 -6.16 1.72
CA GLY A 321 -7.16 -5.85 1.72
C GLY A 321 -6.69 -5.31 3.06
N LEU A 322 -7.43 -4.37 3.64
CA LEU A 322 -7.17 -3.86 5.00
C LEU A 322 -7.07 -4.99 6.04
N ALA A 323 -7.99 -5.96 5.99
CA ALA A 323 -7.94 -7.09 6.90
C ALA A 323 -6.67 -7.93 6.71
N ALA A 324 -6.23 -8.15 5.47
CA ALA A 324 -4.97 -8.84 5.19
C ALA A 324 -3.76 -8.08 5.75
N GLU A 325 -3.73 -6.76 5.56
CA GLU A 325 -2.66 -5.90 6.09
C GLU A 325 -2.60 -5.92 7.62
N VAL A 326 -3.73 -5.82 8.30
CA VAL A 326 -3.79 -5.89 9.77
C VAL A 326 -3.28 -7.24 10.26
N GLN A 327 -3.70 -8.34 9.61
CA GLN A 327 -3.28 -9.69 9.99
C GLN A 327 -1.78 -9.91 9.83
N VAL A 328 -1.19 -9.47 8.72
CA VAL A 328 0.26 -9.62 8.53
C VAL A 328 1.04 -8.65 9.41
N ALA A 329 0.62 -7.38 9.50
CA ALA A 329 1.30 -6.36 10.31
C ALA A 329 1.34 -6.71 11.81
N ALA A 330 0.33 -7.43 12.31
CA ALA A 330 0.33 -7.95 13.68
C ALA A 330 1.49 -8.92 13.95
N ALA A 331 1.97 -9.65 12.92
CA ALA A 331 3.02 -10.67 13.01
C ALA A 331 4.39 -10.21 12.50
N LEU A 332 4.52 -8.97 12.01
CA LEU A 332 5.81 -8.42 11.57
C LEU A 332 6.74 -8.13 12.74
N PRO A 333 8.06 -8.20 12.55
CA PRO A 333 9.04 -7.86 13.59
C PRO A 333 8.99 -6.36 13.98
N ASN A 334 9.84 -5.96 14.94
CA ASN A 334 9.80 -4.62 15.54
C ASN A 334 10.37 -3.50 14.65
N ASN A 335 10.88 -3.82 13.48
CA ASN A 335 11.24 -2.83 12.47
C ASN A 335 10.02 -2.24 11.73
N PHE A 336 8.81 -2.72 12.01
CA PHE A 336 7.55 -2.18 11.48
C PHE A 336 7.20 -0.84 12.14
N ILE A 337 6.95 0.19 11.32
CA ILE A 337 6.53 1.53 11.76
C ILE A 337 5.00 1.64 11.80
N ALA A 338 4.39 1.58 10.64
CA ALA A 338 2.96 1.71 10.40
C ALA A 338 2.67 1.24 8.97
N PHE A 339 1.42 0.91 8.63
CA PHE A 339 1.00 0.76 7.24
C PHE A 339 0.05 1.87 6.79
N GLU A 340 -0.08 2.06 5.48
CA GLU A 340 -0.92 3.09 4.90
C GLU A 340 -2.40 2.75 5.02
N TYR A 341 -3.18 3.66 5.57
CA TYR A 341 -4.62 3.51 5.71
C TYR A 341 -5.37 4.37 4.70
N ALA A 342 -6.21 3.70 3.91
CA ALA A 342 -7.10 4.35 2.95
C ALA A 342 -8.30 4.96 3.66
N THR A 343 -8.24 6.24 3.99
CA THR A 343 -9.39 6.98 4.53
C THR A 343 -10.22 7.62 3.41
N GLY A 344 -11.47 7.92 3.70
CA GLY A 344 -12.39 8.48 2.70
C GLY A 344 -12.81 7.48 1.64
N SER A 345 -12.71 6.21 1.97
CA SER A 345 -13.09 5.09 1.11
C SER A 345 -14.57 5.09 0.76
N PRO A 346 -14.98 4.53 -0.40
CA PRO A 346 -16.39 4.47 -0.78
C PRO A 346 -17.23 3.74 0.26
N GLU A 347 -18.42 4.25 0.56
CA GLU A 347 -19.34 3.67 1.56
C GLU A 347 -19.61 2.18 1.31
N TRP A 348 -19.66 1.75 0.05
CA TRP A 348 -19.92 0.37 -0.30
C TRP A 348 -18.86 -0.63 0.22
N TRP A 349 -17.64 -0.18 0.51
CA TRP A 349 -16.64 -1.04 1.15
C TRP A 349 -17.10 -1.49 2.53
N TYR A 350 -17.67 -0.58 3.31
CA TYR A 350 -18.21 -0.86 4.65
C TYR A 350 -19.49 -1.69 4.60
N ASP A 351 -20.25 -1.56 3.54
CA ASP A 351 -21.48 -2.35 3.35
C ASP A 351 -21.21 -3.84 3.13
N ILE A 352 -20.14 -4.19 2.43
CA ILE A 352 -19.90 -5.56 1.97
C ILE A 352 -19.10 -6.44 2.94
N VAL A 353 -18.47 -5.85 3.96
CA VAL A 353 -17.61 -6.55 4.91
C VAL A 353 -18.19 -6.41 6.32
N ASP A 354 -18.37 -7.53 7.00
CA ASP A 354 -18.72 -7.60 8.41
C ASP A 354 -17.53 -8.18 9.23
N GLY A 355 -17.38 -7.81 10.52
CA GLY A 355 -16.36 -8.34 11.43
C GLY A 355 -15.22 -7.38 11.77
N LEU A 356 -15.18 -6.20 11.15
CA LEU A 356 -14.19 -5.18 11.48
C LEU A 356 -14.54 -4.41 12.76
N PRO A 357 -13.55 -3.89 13.51
CA PRO A 357 -13.79 -2.97 14.62
C PRO A 357 -14.59 -1.72 14.17
N ASP A 358 -15.37 -1.15 15.08
CA ASP A 358 -16.07 0.11 14.87
C ASP A 358 -15.80 1.10 16.03
N PRO A 359 -15.18 2.26 15.82
CA PRO A 359 -14.53 2.66 14.55
C PRO A 359 -13.30 1.78 14.26
N ILE A 360 -12.95 1.64 12.97
CA ILE A 360 -11.80 0.84 12.53
C ILE A 360 -10.50 1.39 13.12
N VAL A 361 -10.31 2.71 13.00
CA VAL A 361 -9.10 3.38 13.49
C VAL A 361 -9.41 4.18 14.75
N LYS A 362 -8.59 4.00 15.78
CA LYS A 362 -8.64 4.77 17.05
C LYS A 362 -7.27 5.32 17.37
N LYS A 363 -7.12 6.64 17.42
CA LYS A 363 -5.85 7.32 17.75
C LYS A 363 -4.66 6.81 16.92
N GLY A 364 -4.89 6.63 15.61
CA GLY A 364 -3.88 6.16 14.67
C GLY A 364 -3.54 4.67 14.76
N PHE A 365 -4.39 3.85 15.40
CA PHE A 365 -4.20 2.41 15.52
C PHE A 365 -5.46 1.64 15.14
N ILE A 366 -5.26 0.40 14.71
CA ILE A 366 -6.31 -0.62 14.53
C ILE A 366 -6.05 -1.74 15.52
N ASP A 367 -7.05 -2.10 16.34
CA ASP A 367 -6.97 -3.24 17.24
C ASP A 367 -6.98 -4.55 16.43
N VAL A 368 -6.08 -5.48 16.75
CA VAL A 368 -5.96 -6.76 16.06
C VAL A 368 -7.02 -7.72 16.58
N TRP A 369 -7.81 -8.27 15.67
CA TRP A 369 -8.86 -9.25 16.00
C TRP A 369 -8.40 -10.69 15.75
N ASP A 370 -9.02 -11.63 16.47
CA ASP A 370 -8.62 -13.05 16.55
C ASP A 370 -9.63 -14.01 15.85
N ALA A 371 -10.55 -13.52 15.05
CA ALA A 371 -11.46 -14.38 14.30
C ALA A 371 -10.72 -15.15 13.18
N PRO A 372 -11.16 -16.38 12.83
CA PRO A 372 -10.47 -17.24 11.86
C PRO A 372 -10.31 -16.63 10.48
N GLY A 373 -9.23 -16.98 9.79
CA GLY A 373 -8.88 -16.44 8.48
C GLY A 373 -8.42 -14.99 8.57
N LEU A 374 -8.90 -14.14 7.68
CA LEU A 374 -8.73 -12.69 7.76
C LEU A 374 -9.59 -12.08 8.87
N GLY A 375 -10.47 -12.88 9.47
CA GLY A 375 -11.34 -12.46 10.57
C GLY A 375 -12.50 -11.57 10.15
N ILE A 376 -12.84 -11.59 8.88
CA ILE A 376 -13.96 -10.89 8.28
C ILE A 376 -14.89 -11.84 7.53
N THR A 377 -16.11 -11.40 7.28
CA THR A 377 -17.05 -12.09 6.40
C THR A 377 -17.56 -11.16 5.32
N ILE A 378 -17.72 -11.69 4.12
CA ILE A 378 -18.38 -10.95 3.04
C ILE A 378 -19.87 -11.13 3.19
N ASN A 379 -20.62 -10.05 3.09
CA ASN A 379 -22.08 -10.05 3.10
C ASN A 379 -22.61 -10.16 1.66
N PRO A 380 -22.99 -11.38 1.18
CA PRO A 380 -23.39 -11.57 -0.22
C PRO A 380 -24.64 -10.78 -0.57
N ARG A 381 -25.57 -10.61 0.37
CA ARG A 381 -26.81 -9.86 0.14
C ARG A 381 -26.53 -8.39 -0.16
N LYS A 382 -25.62 -7.77 0.61
CA LYS A 382 -25.24 -6.37 0.42
C LYS A 382 -24.34 -6.24 -0.83
N ALA A 383 -23.36 -7.14 -0.99
CA ALA A 383 -22.41 -7.10 -2.11
C ALA A 383 -23.10 -7.25 -3.48
N ARG A 384 -24.19 -8.02 -3.58
CA ARG A 384 -24.97 -8.16 -4.82
C ARG A 384 -25.51 -6.83 -5.38
N LYS A 385 -25.69 -5.81 -4.53
CA LYS A 385 -26.16 -4.48 -4.96
C LYS A 385 -25.12 -3.74 -5.80
N TYR A 386 -23.85 -4.07 -5.59
CA TYR A 386 -22.69 -3.41 -6.22
C TYR A 386 -22.05 -4.27 -7.32
N LEU A 387 -22.55 -5.50 -7.57
CA LEU A 387 -22.06 -6.37 -8.64
C LEU A 387 -22.39 -5.80 -10.01
N ASN A 388 -21.44 -5.88 -10.91
CA ASN A 388 -21.72 -5.68 -12.33
C ASN A 388 -22.72 -6.71 -12.87
N SER A 389 -23.50 -6.32 -13.85
CA SER A 389 -24.60 -7.15 -14.41
C SER A 389 -24.14 -8.50 -14.98
N TRP A 390 -22.88 -8.61 -15.40
CA TRP A 390 -22.28 -9.84 -15.93
C TRP A 390 -21.61 -10.73 -14.85
N ASP A 391 -21.62 -10.31 -13.58
CA ASP A 391 -21.01 -11.03 -12.46
C ASP A 391 -22.02 -11.65 -11.49
N LYS A 392 -23.28 -11.82 -11.93
CA LYS A 392 -24.39 -12.25 -11.07
C LYS A 392 -24.16 -13.58 -10.35
N ASP A 393 -23.38 -14.47 -10.97
CA ASP A 393 -23.09 -15.81 -10.46
C ASP A 393 -21.93 -15.87 -9.48
N PHE A 394 -21.34 -14.73 -9.12
CA PHE A 394 -20.17 -14.68 -8.24
C PHE A 394 -20.42 -15.35 -6.88
N PHE A 395 -21.62 -15.21 -6.33
CA PHE A 395 -22.03 -15.82 -5.07
C PHE A 395 -22.89 -17.10 -5.24
N SER A 396 -22.91 -17.67 -6.42
CA SER A 396 -23.62 -18.93 -6.65
C SER A 396 -22.86 -20.12 -6.07
#